data_13af8a5b3b45233b000a126ec071078f
#
_entry.id   13af8a5b3b45233b000a126ec071078f
#
_cell.length_a   1.000
_cell.length_b   1.000
_cell.length_c   1.000
_cell.angle_alpha   90.00
_cell.angle_beta   90.00
_cell.angle_gamma   90.00
#
_symmetry.space_group_name_H-M   'P 1'
#
loop_
_entity.id
_entity.type
_entity.pdbx_description
1 polymer ?
#
loop_
_entity_poly.entity_id
_entity_poly.type
_entity_poly.pdbx_seq_one_letter_code
_entity_poly.pdbx_strand_id
1 'polypeptide(L)'
;VYSGNYINDIEETEKTLGFGMRADILAQAEEICENFRKNRSTDIVVLRLDHLYCIPRDRKDVNNICARMCLECLSEGYIKADTDHTFSMLFEKDAVEYIYKVVSTGKHEYSLYQLSSNDVVSELELAAMVQEHMADSANIVTSSGGIGRCVLSGTRFEKEYGVHAFGDLNRNIEKMAAYMQKHKAVFVNEDKLELPWWKVLWNQWKWLLSVLFPF
;
A
#
# COMPACT_ATOMS: atom_id res chain seq x y z
N VAL A 1 -2.27 10.10 -2.66
CA VAL A 1 -2.16 11.47 -3.17
C VAL A 1 -2.79 11.60 -4.55
N TYR A 2 -2.68 10.58 -5.37
CA TYR A 2 -3.31 10.52 -6.69
C TYR A 2 -4.51 9.59 -6.69
N SER A 3 -5.51 9.93 -7.49
CA SER A 3 -6.65 9.06 -7.82
C SER A 3 -7.20 9.49 -9.18
N GLY A 4 -7.69 8.54 -9.94
CA GLY A 4 -8.24 8.78 -11.27
C GLY A 4 -7.63 7.87 -12.33
N ASN A 5 -8.08 8.04 -13.56
CA ASN A 5 -7.60 7.27 -14.70
C ASN A 5 -6.61 8.11 -15.50
N TYR A 6 -5.33 7.77 -15.43
CA TYR A 6 -4.25 8.45 -16.12
C TYR A 6 -3.82 7.64 -17.36
N ILE A 7 -3.64 8.32 -18.49
CA ILE A 7 -3.17 7.69 -19.73
C ILE A 7 -1.69 7.33 -19.62
N ASN A 8 -0.89 8.24 -19.06
CA ASN A 8 0.56 8.07 -18.89
C ASN A 8 0.89 7.80 -17.42
N ASP A 9 2.13 7.40 -17.18
CA ASP A 9 2.66 7.31 -15.83
C ASP A 9 2.70 8.70 -15.19
N ILE A 10 2.36 8.75 -13.91
CA ILE A 10 2.22 10.00 -13.16
C ILE A 10 3.60 10.47 -12.74
N GLU A 11 4.01 11.63 -13.23
CA GLU A 11 5.25 12.28 -12.84
C GLU A 11 5.07 13.10 -11.55
N GLU A 12 6.17 13.43 -10.85
CA GLU A 12 6.14 14.25 -9.63
C GLU A 12 5.59 15.67 -9.85
N THR A 13 5.62 16.15 -11.09
CA THR A 13 5.08 17.45 -11.48
C THR A 13 3.57 17.46 -11.66
N GLU A 14 2.96 16.28 -11.75
CA GLU A 14 1.51 16.17 -11.89
C GLU A 14 0.80 16.66 -10.62
N LYS A 15 -0.31 17.34 -10.86
CA LYS A 15 -1.13 17.87 -9.77
C LYS A 15 -1.72 16.70 -8.96
N THR A 16 -1.58 16.78 -7.65
CA THR A 16 -2.20 15.84 -6.73
C THR A 16 -3.72 16.01 -6.75
N LEU A 17 -4.42 15.06 -7.33
CA LEU A 17 -5.88 15.04 -7.48
C LEU A 17 -6.48 13.86 -6.69
N GLY A 18 -6.08 13.72 -5.42
CA GLY A 18 -6.67 12.71 -4.57
C GLY A 18 -8.08 13.08 -4.10
N PHE A 19 -8.93 12.09 -3.89
CA PHE A 19 -10.25 12.29 -3.32
C PHE A 19 -10.28 11.88 -1.84
N GLY A 20 -10.96 12.72 -1.05
CA GLY A 20 -11.24 12.47 0.35
C GLY A 20 -10.18 12.98 1.33
N MET A 21 -10.54 12.96 2.59
CA MET A 21 -9.78 13.56 3.69
C MET A 21 -8.31 13.12 3.75
N ARG A 22 -8.02 11.85 3.47
CA ARG A 22 -6.64 11.34 3.49
C ARG A 22 -5.78 12.00 2.42
N ALA A 23 -6.30 12.18 1.21
CA ALA A 23 -5.57 12.82 0.12
C ALA A 23 -5.33 14.29 0.42
N ASP A 24 -6.33 14.98 0.98
CA ASP A 24 -6.21 16.39 1.37
C ASP A 24 -5.17 16.59 2.47
N ILE A 25 -5.13 15.71 3.48
CA ILE A 25 -4.13 15.76 4.55
C ILE A 25 -2.72 15.56 3.99
N LEU A 26 -2.53 14.58 3.09
CA LEU A 26 -1.22 14.33 2.49
C LEU A 26 -0.76 15.49 1.62
N ALA A 27 -1.65 16.10 0.83
CA ALA A 27 -1.33 17.28 0.02
C ALA A 27 -0.93 18.48 0.89
N GLN A 28 -1.66 18.73 1.99
CA GLN A 28 -1.32 19.78 2.95
C GLN A 28 0.02 19.52 3.64
N ALA A 29 0.32 18.27 3.99
CA ALA A 29 1.60 17.90 4.59
C ALA A 29 2.77 18.18 3.64
N GLU A 30 2.64 17.89 2.35
CA GLU A 30 3.65 18.21 1.34
C GLU A 30 3.84 19.73 1.20
N GLU A 31 2.74 20.50 1.20
CA GLU A 31 2.79 21.98 1.16
C GLU A 31 3.51 22.55 2.39
N ILE A 32 3.25 22.01 3.58
CA ILE A 32 3.96 22.39 4.82
C ILE A 32 5.46 22.10 4.68
N CYS A 33 5.84 20.94 4.21
CA CYS A 33 7.25 20.57 3.97
C CYS A 33 7.93 21.54 3.02
N GLU A 34 7.28 21.88 1.90
CA GLU A 34 7.81 22.83 0.91
C GLU A 34 7.94 24.25 1.48
N ASN A 35 6.97 24.72 2.27
CA ASN A 35 7.04 26.00 2.95
C ASN A 35 8.15 26.05 4.00
N PHE A 36 8.37 24.95 4.73
CA PHE A 36 9.48 24.83 5.68
C PHE A 36 10.84 24.89 4.95
N ARG A 37 10.99 24.16 3.86
CA ARG A 37 12.18 24.14 3.03
C ARG A 37 12.54 25.53 2.51
N LYS A 38 11.56 26.31 2.04
CA LYS A 38 11.75 27.68 1.53
C LYS A 38 12.15 28.70 2.61
N ASN A 39 11.63 28.52 3.82
CA ASN A 39 11.76 29.50 4.88
C ASN A 39 12.82 29.13 5.94
N ARG A 40 13.41 27.95 5.87
CA ARG A 40 14.41 27.43 6.80
C ARG A 40 15.58 26.84 6.01
N SER A 41 16.74 26.81 6.62
CA SER A 41 17.94 26.14 6.07
C SER A 41 17.92 24.61 6.23
N THR A 42 16.75 24.03 6.45
CA THR A 42 16.56 22.59 6.64
C THR A 42 16.36 21.92 5.31
N ASP A 43 17.15 20.91 5.01
CA ASP A 43 16.95 20.06 3.85
C ASP A 43 15.81 19.08 4.12
N ILE A 44 14.76 19.17 3.33
CA ILE A 44 13.57 18.34 3.45
C ILE A 44 13.31 17.68 2.09
N VAL A 45 13.28 16.35 2.09
CA VAL A 45 12.93 15.54 0.94
C VAL A 45 11.61 14.81 1.20
N VAL A 46 10.66 14.97 0.32
CA VAL A 46 9.37 14.28 0.35
C VAL A 46 9.46 13.03 -0.52
N LEU A 47 9.06 11.89 0.02
CA LEU A 47 9.01 10.61 -0.68
C LEU A 47 7.56 10.14 -0.81
N ARG A 48 7.05 10.07 -2.05
CA ARG A 48 5.75 9.47 -2.35
C ARG A 48 5.96 8.00 -2.66
N LEU A 49 5.51 7.14 -1.76
CA LEU A 49 5.62 5.70 -1.95
C LEU A 49 4.42 5.20 -2.76
N ASP A 50 4.71 4.29 -3.68
CA ASP A 50 3.72 3.57 -4.46
C ASP A 50 2.92 2.57 -3.59
N HIS A 51 2.07 1.74 -4.21
CA HIS A 51 1.31 0.70 -3.53
C HIS A 51 2.27 -0.28 -2.85
N LEU A 52 2.51 -0.01 -1.56
CA LEU A 52 3.44 -0.80 -0.76
C LEU A 52 2.84 -2.17 -0.46
N TYR A 53 3.62 -3.23 -0.67
CA TYR A 53 3.26 -4.57 -0.26
C TYR A 53 4.36 -5.26 0.52
N CYS A 54 3.93 -6.10 1.46
CA CYS A 54 4.81 -6.88 2.33
C CYS A 54 4.15 -8.21 2.68
N ILE A 55 4.95 -9.17 3.14
CA ILE A 55 4.44 -10.44 3.67
C ILE A 55 3.90 -10.16 5.09
N PRO A 56 2.57 -10.33 5.34
CA PRO A 56 1.99 -10.04 6.63
C PRO A 56 2.43 -11.07 7.68
N ARG A 57 2.62 -10.66 8.93
CA ARG A 57 2.97 -11.53 10.05
C ARG A 57 1.74 -12.19 10.67
N ASP A 58 0.66 -11.43 10.73
CA ASP A 58 -0.63 -11.85 11.26
C ASP A 58 -1.79 -11.15 10.51
N ARG A 59 -3.03 -11.42 10.91
CA ARG A 59 -4.21 -10.85 10.29
C ARG A 59 -4.28 -9.32 10.36
N LYS A 60 -3.71 -8.69 11.38
CA LYS A 60 -3.73 -7.22 11.54
C LYS A 60 -2.81 -6.53 10.54
N ASP A 61 -1.80 -7.25 10.07
CA ASP A 61 -0.85 -6.77 9.06
C ASP A 61 -1.39 -6.92 7.63
N VAL A 62 -2.58 -7.50 7.43
CA VAL A 62 -3.23 -7.65 6.11
C VAL A 62 -3.81 -6.30 5.68
N ASN A 63 -2.94 -5.40 5.22
CA ASN A 63 -3.27 -4.03 4.84
C ASN A 63 -2.90 -3.69 3.38
N ASN A 64 -2.32 -4.63 2.65
CA ASN A 64 -2.00 -4.50 1.23
C ASN A 64 -2.87 -5.42 0.38
N ILE A 65 -3.00 -5.08 -0.91
CA ILE A 65 -3.90 -5.76 -1.83
C ILE A 65 -3.53 -7.24 -2.05
N CYS A 66 -2.23 -7.56 -2.15
CA CYS A 66 -1.76 -8.95 -2.33
C CYS A 66 -2.15 -9.82 -1.13
N ALA A 67 -1.87 -9.34 0.09
CA ALA A 67 -2.20 -10.05 1.31
C ALA A 67 -3.73 -10.18 1.50
N ARG A 68 -4.51 -9.16 1.12
CA ARG A 68 -5.97 -9.21 1.10
C ARG A 68 -6.48 -10.32 0.19
N MET A 69 -5.98 -10.40 -1.04
CA MET A 69 -6.36 -11.43 -2.01
C MET A 69 -5.99 -12.84 -1.51
N CYS A 70 -4.80 -13.00 -0.93
CA CYS A 70 -4.42 -14.28 -0.29
C CYS A 70 -5.37 -14.66 0.85
N LEU A 71 -5.75 -13.69 1.69
CA LEU A 71 -6.69 -13.92 2.79
C LEU A 71 -8.09 -14.28 2.29
N GLU A 72 -8.61 -13.58 1.28
CA GLU A 72 -9.90 -13.89 0.64
C GLU A 72 -9.91 -15.33 0.10
N CYS A 73 -8.83 -15.73 -0.57
CA CYS A 73 -8.67 -17.10 -1.05
C CYS A 73 -8.72 -18.13 0.10
N LEU A 74 -8.00 -17.87 1.20
CA LEU A 74 -7.93 -18.76 2.36
C LEU A 74 -9.24 -18.88 3.15
N SER A 75 -9.98 -17.77 3.25
CA SER A 75 -11.16 -17.66 4.12
C SER A 75 -12.48 -17.84 3.40
N GLU A 76 -12.56 -17.38 2.13
CA GLU A 76 -13.82 -17.27 1.39
C GLU A 76 -13.85 -18.17 0.15
N GLY A 77 -12.69 -18.68 -0.32
CA GLY A 77 -12.58 -19.49 -1.52
C GLY A 77 -12.78 -18.71 -2.83
N TYR A 78 -12.72 -17.38 -2.78
CA TYR A 78 -12.74 -16.52 -3.96
C TYR A 78 -11.84 -15.30 -3.74
N ILE A 79 -11.49 -14.62 -4.84
CA ILE A 79 -10.68 -13.40 -4.85
C ILE A 79 -11.49 -12.33 -5.57
N LYS A 80 -11.62 -11.15 -4.96
CA LYS A 80 -12.25 -9.98 -5.61
C LYS A 80 -11.21 -9.20 -6.38
N ALA A 81 -11.52 -8.86 -7.63
CA ALA A 81 -10.66 -8.04 -8.47
C ALA A 81 -11.47 -7.03 -9.29
N ASP A 82 -10.94 -5.82 -9.43
CA ASP A 82 -11.50 -4.80 -10.31
C ASP A 82 -10.89 -4.93 -11.71
N THR A 83 -11.74 -4.88 -12.74
CA THR A 83 -11.28 -5.02 -14.14
C THR A 83 -10.61 -3.76 -14.67
N ASP A 84 -10.90 -2.62 -14.09
CA ASP A 84 -10.50 -1.31 -14.59
C ASP A 84 -9.28 -0.74 -13.85
N HIS A 85 -8.90 -1.36 -12.75
CA HIS A 85 -7.81 -0.87 -11.90
C HIS A 85 -6.46 -1.43 -12.32
N THR A 86 -5.54 -0.52 -12.71
CA THR A 86 -4.12 -0.81 -13.05
C THR A 86 -3.23 0.13 -12.26
N PHE A 87 -2.20 -0.42 -11.64
CA PHE A 87 -1.31 0.34 -10.76
C PHE A 87 0.10 -0.25 -10.74
N SER A 88 1.05 0.49 -10.21
CA SER A 88 2.38 -0.01 -9.90
C SER A 88 2.47 -0.42 -8.43
N MET A 89 3.43 -1.28 -8.11
CA MET A 89 3.61 -1.83 -6.76
C MET A 89 5.06 -1.68 -6.31
N LEU A 90 5.27 -1.51 -5.03
CA LEU A 90 6.59 -1.38 -4.42
C LEU A 90 6.73 -2.38 -3.26
N PHE A 91 7.73 -3.27 -3.33
CA PHE A 91 8.01 -4.19 -2.25
C PHE A 91 8.65 -3.48 -1.05
N GLU A 92 8.29 -3.86 0.16
CA GLU A 92 8.76 -3.21 1.39
C GLU A 92 10.29 -3.11 1.48
N LYS A 93 11.02 -4.16 1.03
CA LYS A 93 12.48 -4.17 1.09
C LYS A 93 13.11 -3.17 0.13
N ASP A 94 12.53 -3.03 -1.07
CA ASP A 94 12.97 -2.05 -2.05
C ASP A 94 12.70 -0.63 -1.54
N ALA A 95 11.53 -0.42 -0.92
CA ALA A 95 11.20 0.86 -0.29
C ALA A 95 12.21 1.25 0.80
N VAL A 96 12.60 0.30 1.65
CA VAL A 96 13.61 0.52 2.70
C VAL A 96 14.97 0.89 2.09
N GLU A 97 15.38 0.20 1.03
CA GLU A 97 16.63 0.46 0.34
C GLU A 97 16.63 1.84 -0.33
N TYR A 98 15.53 2.21 -0.96
CA TYR A 98 15.37 3.53 -1.57
C TYR A 98 15.43 4.65 -0.52
N ILE A 99 14.73 4.49 0.60
CA ILE A 99 14.78 5.44 1.72
C ILE A 99 16.20 5.54 2.27
N TYR A 100 16.89 4.41 2.44
CA TYR A 100 18.28 4.40 2.90
C TYR A 100 19.22 5.15 1.95
N LYS A 101 19.05 5.00 0.63
CA LYS A 101 19.82 5.75 -0.37
C LYS A 101 19.61 7.25 -0.21
N VAL A 102 18.37 7.72 -0.08
CA VAL A 102 18.08 9.14 0.16
C VAL A 102 18.74 9.62 1.43
N VAL A 103 18.55 8.93 2.56
CA VAL A 103 19.08 9.36 3.86
C VAL A 103 20.63 9.36 3.89
N SER A 104 21.27 8.44 3.17
CA SER A 104 22.73 8.36 3.12
C SER A 104 23.39 9.33 2.14
N THR A 105 22.60 10.00 1.29
CA THR A 105 23.06 10.98 0.32
C THR A 105 23.02 12.38 0.93
N GLY A 106 24.12 13.11 0.90
CA GLY A 106 24.22 14.42 1.56
C GLY A 106 23.63 15.59 0.78
N LYS A 107 23.30 15.41 -0.50
CA LYS A 107 22.69 16.42 -1.37
C LYS A 107 21.72 15.75 -2.33
N HIS A 108 20.60 16.41 -2.59
CA HIS A 108 19.55 15.92 -3.45
C HIS A 108 19.28 16.93 -4.58
N GLU A 109 19.07 16.44 -5.79
CA GLU A 109 18.74 17.29 -6.93
C GLU A 109 17.32 17.85 -6.79
N TYR A 110 16.41 17.03 -6.24
CA TYR A 110 15.00 17.39 -6.06
C TYR A 110 14.57 17.25 -4.60
N SER A 111 13.51 17.99 -4.25
CA SER A 111 12.87 17.91 -2.93
C SER A 111 11.70 16.93 -2.87
N LEU A 112 11.35 16.31 -4.00
CA LEU A 112 10.24 15.38 -4.13
C LEU A 112 10.61 14.25 -5.09
N TYR A 113 10.44 13.01 -4.63
CA TYR A 113 10.61 11.80 -5.44
C TYR A 113 9.43 10.87 -5.28
N GLN A 114 9.11 10.17 -6.34
CA GLN A 114 8.22 9.02 -6.32
C GLN A 114 9.06 7.74 -6.26
N LEU A 115 8.72 6.87 -5.31
CA LEU A 115 9.35 5.57 -5.15
C LEU A 115 8.41 4.50 -5.72
N SER A 116 8.72 4.04 -6.92
CA SER A 116 7.98 3.00 -7.64
C SER A 116 8.95 1.94 -8.16
N SER A 117 8.46 0.73 -8.41
CA SER A 117 9.26 -0.38 -8.88
C SER A 117 9.14 -0.64 -10.39
N ASN A 118 8.36 0.08 -11.12
CA ASN A 118 8.01 -0.22 -12.52
C ASN A 118 7.24 -1.55 -12.72
N ASP A 119 6.88 -2.26 -11.65
CA ASP A 119 6.01 -3.43 -11.70
C ASP A 119 4.55 -2.97 -11.88
N VAL A 120 4.16 -2.77 -13.12
CA VAL A 120 2.80 -2.38 -13.48
C VAL A 120 1.94 -3.62 -13.61
N VAL A 121 0.82 -3.66 -12.92
CA VAL A 121 -0.09 -4.80 -12.87
C VAL A 121 -1.54 -4.32 -12.81
N SER A 122 -2.43 -5.02 -13.50
CA SER A 122 -3.86 -4.90 -13.25
C SER A 122 -4.27 -5.71 -12.03
N GLU A 123 -5.34 -5.30 -11.37
CA GLU A 123 -5.86 -6.04 -10.22
C GLU A 123 -6.29 -7.46 -10.61
N LEU A 124 -6.73 -7.65 -11.85
CA LEU A 124 -7.07 -8.96 -12.39
C LEU A 124 -5.83 -9.87 -12.60
N GLU A 125 -4.74 -9.32 -13.14
CA GLU A 125 -3.47 -10.05 -13.27
C GLU A 125 -2.92 -10.42 -11.89
N LEU A 126 -3.01 -9.51 -10.92
CA LEU A 126 -2.59 -9.77 -9.55
C LEU A 126 -3.42 -10.90 -8.91
N ALA A 127 -4.74 -10.90 -9.12
CA ALA A 127 -5.62 -11.97 -8.65
C ALA A 127 -5.28 -13.32 -9.29
N ALA A 128 -4.92 -13.34 -10.58
CA ALA A 128 -4.49 -14.55 -11.28
C ALA A 128 -3.16 -15.08 -10.72
N MET A 129 -2.19 -14.20 -10.44
CA MET A 129 -0.92 -14.60 -9.79
C MET A 129 -1.16 -15.20 -8.40
N VAL A 130 -2.03 -14.57 -7.60
CA VAL A 130 -2.40 -15.11 -6.28
C VAL A 130 -3.08 -16.46 -6.42
N GLN A 131 -4.03 -16.61 -7.35
CA GLN A 131 -4.73 -17.87 -7.62
C GLN A 131 -3.76 -19.00 -8.00
N GLU A 132 -2.75 -18.70 -8.83
CA GLU A 132 -1.73 -19.67 -9.25
C GLU A 132 -0.93 -20.24 -8.07
N HIS A 133 -0.60 -19.40 -7.10
CA HIS A 133 0.24 -19.77 -5.95
C HIS A 133 -0.54 -20.27 -4.73
N MET A 134 -1.88 -20.16 -4.76
CA MET A 134 -2.72 -20.68 -3.69
C MET A 134 -3.15 -22.11 -4.01
N ALA A 135 -2.97 -23.03 -3.05
CA ALA A 135 -3.25 -24.47 -3.22
C ALA A 135 -4.74 -24.79 -3.47
N ASP A 136 -5.62 -23.88 -3.09
CA ASP A 136 -7.07 -24.02 -3.28
C ASP A 136 -7.49 -23.26 -4.54
N SER A 137 -8.30 -23.89 -5.40
CA SER A 137 -8.85 -23.28 -6.60
C SER A 137 -9.91 -22.23 -6.24
N ALA A 138 -9.46 -21.02 -5.89
CA ALA A 138 -10.36 -19.90 -5.65
C ALA A 138 -10.93 -19.38 -6.97
N ASN A 139 -12.19 -18.96 -6.98
CA ASN A 139 -12.77 -18.28 -8.11
C ASN A 139 -12.41 -16.79 -8.07
N ILE A 140 -12.08 -16.19 -9.23
CA ILE A 140 -11.93 -14.74 -9.33
C ILE A 140 -13.30 -14.13 -9.61
N VAL A 141 -13.76 -13.26 -8.69
CA VAL A 141 -15.01 -12.50 -8.83
C VAL A 141 -14.67 -11.08 -9.26
N THR A 142 -15.10 -10.70 -10.43
CA THR A 142 -14.78 -9.39 -11.00
C THR A 142 -15.84 -8.35 -10.72
N SER A 143 -15.39 -7.11 -10.56
CA SER A 143 -16.23 -5.89 -10.56
C SER A 143 -15.63 -4.88 -11.54
N SER A 144 -16.42 -3.88 -11.90
CA SER A 144 -16.01 -2.78 -12.76
C SER A 144 -16.37 -1.44 -12.10
N GLY A 145 -15.72 -0.36 -12.55
CA GLY A 145 -15.98 0.99 -12.02
C GLY A 145 -14.99 1.44 -10.97
N GLY A 146 -13.81 0.83 -10.95
CA GLY A 146 -12.71 1.21 -10.09
C GLY A 146 -11.99 2.50 -10.49
N ILE A 147 -10.81 2.69 -9.91
CA ILE A 147 -10.03 3.95 -9.99
C ILE A 147 -9.43 4.16 -11.40
N GLY A 148 -9.37 3.11 -12.22
CA GLY A 148 -8.70 3.14 -13.52
C GLY A 148 -7.17 2.97 -13.38
N ARG A 149 -6.40 3.53 -14.32
CA ARG A 149 -4.93 3.42 -14.32
C ARG A 149 -4.30 4.50 -13.45
N CYS A 150 -3.51 4.09 -12.47
CA CYS A 150 -2.78 4.96 -11.56
C CYS A 150 -1.37 4.40 -11.29
N VAL A 151 -0.45 4.68 -12.21
CA VAL A 151 0.94 4.19 -12.20
C VAL A 151 1.87 5.34 -11.92
N LEU A 152 2.73 5.21 -10.92
CA LEU A 152 3.73 6.23 -10.58
C LEU A 152 5.01 6.05 -11.39
N SER A 153 5.58 7.16 -11.89
CA SER A 153 6.90 7.14 -12.52
C SER A 153 8.00 7.22 -11.47
N GLY A 154 8.87 6.21 -11.42
CA GLY A 154 10.09 6.21 -10.61
C GLY A 154 11.31 6.87 -11.28
N THR A 155 11.14 7.40 -12.49
CA THR A 155 12.23 7.82 -13.38
C THR A 155 13.17 8.87 -12.74
N ARG A 156 12.64 9.82 -12.00
CA ARG A 156 13.45 10.86 -11.33
C ARG A 156 14.37 10.24 -10.29
N PHE A 157 13.82 9.36 -9.47
CA PHE A 157 14.57 8.65 -8.44
C PHE A 157 15.66 7.75 -9.05
N GLU A 158 15.31 6.97 -10.06
CA GLU A 158 16.24 6.09 -10.76
C GLU A 158 17.42 6.84 -11.39
N LYS A 159 17.17 7.98 -12.02
CA LYS A 159 18.21 8.80 -12.64
C LYS A 159 19.23 9.32 -11.64
N GLU A 160 18.77 9.75 -10.46
CA GLU A 160 19.66 10.34 -9.47
C GLU A 160 20.39 9.28 -8.63
N TYR A 161 19.69 8.23 -8.19
CA TYR A 161 20.26 7.23 -7.27
C TYR A 161 20.71 5.95 -7.95
N GLY A 162 20.40 5.74 -9.21
CA GLY A 162 20.81 4.55 -9.98
C GLY A 162 20.25 3.24 -9.41
N VAL A 163 19.13 3.29 -8.71
CA VAL A 163 18.56 2.13 -8.01
C VAL A 163 17.40 1.59 -8.84
N HIS A 164 17.42 0.28 -9.06
CA HIS A 164 16.33 -0.46 -9.65
C HIS A 164 15.71 -1.36 -8.59
N ALA A 165 14.41 -1.59 -8.67
CA ALA A 165 13.74 -2.54 -7.82
C ALA A 165 14.32 -3.95 -7.99
N PHE A 166 14.60 -4.61 -6.88
CA PHE A 166 15.09 -5.99 -6.86
C PHE A 166 13.95 -7.00 -6.72
N GLY A 167 12.74 -6.51 -6.41
CA GLY A 167 11.58 -7.35 -6.19
C GLY A 167 11.02 -7.89 -7.50
N ASP A 168 10.90 -9.20 -7.60
CA ASP A 168 10.05 -9.88 -8.56
C ASP A 168 8.67 -10.06 -7.91
N LEU A 169 7.66 -9.38 -8.44
CA LEU A 169 6.31 -9.38 -7.89
C LEU A 169 5.75 -10.79 -7.76
N ASN A 170 5.84 -11.60 -8.83
CA ASN A 170 5.31 -12.96 -8.84
C ASN A 170 5.99 -13.84 -7.78
N ARG A 171 7.31 -13.77 -7.67
CA ARG A 171 8.08 -14.49 -6.66
C ARG A 171 7.76 -14.05 -5.24
N ASN A 172 7.48 -12.77 -5.03
CA ASN A 172 7.11 -12.25 -3.71
C ASN A 172 5.68 -12.68 -3.33
N ILE A 173 4.76 -12.75 -4.31
CA ILE A 173 3.42 -13.31 -4.12
C ILE A 173 3.50 -14.79 -3.78
N GLU A 174 4.33 -15.57 -4.50
CA GLU A 174 4.59 -16.99 -4.19
C GLU A 174 5.00 -17.17 -2.72
N LYS A 175 5.98 -16.40 -2.25
CA LYS A 175 6.45 -16.45 -0.86
C LYS A 175 5.36 -16.06 0.13
N MET A 176 4.56 -15.03 -0.20
CA MET A 176 3.45 -14.58 0.62
C MET A 176 2.38 -15.67 0.72
N ALA A 177 1.95 -16.24 -0.41
CA ALA A 177 0.97 -17.30 -0.48
C ALA A 177 1.42 -18.54 0.34
N ALA A 178 2.67 -18.98 0.12
CA ALA A 178 3.25 -20.11 0.87
C ALA A 178 3.31 -19.84 2.39
N TYR A 179 3.67 -18.62 2.79
CA TYR A 179 3.70 -18.22 4.19
C TYR A 179 2.30 -18.22 4.82
N MET A 180 1.33 -17.60 4.15
CA MET A 180 -0.03 -17.50 4.67
C MET A 180 -0.74 -18.85 4.69
N GLN A 181 -0.52 -19.74 3.72
CA GLN A 181 -1.01 -21.11 3.74
C GLN A 181 -0.42 -21.92 4.91
N LYS A 182 0.90 -21.85 5.09
CA LYS A 182 1.59 -22.53 6.20
C LYS A 182 1.07 -22.08 7.56
N HIS A 183 0.71 -20.81 7.68
CA HIS A 183 0.24 -20.20 8.91
C HIS A 183 -1.26 -19.88 8.88
N LYS A 184 -2.06 -20.66 8.11
CA LYS A 184 -3.49 -20.42 7.90
C LYS A 184 -4.26 -20.13 9.21
N ALA A 185 -3.94 -20.83 10.30
CA ALA A 185 -4.57 -20.62 11.61
C ALA A 185 -4.40 -19.19 12.15
N VAL A 186 -3.27 -18.52 11.85
CA VAL A 186 -3.01 -17.15 12.29
C VAL A 186 -3.86 -16.13 11.53
N PHE A 187 -4.24 -16.45 10.28
CA PHE A 187 -4.97 -15.56 9.40
C PHE A 187 -6.48 -15.82 9.39
N VAL A 188 -6.89 -17.07 9.47
CA VAL A 188 -8.29 -17.49 9.28
C VAL A 188 -8.97 -17.86 10.59
N ASN A 189 -8.23 -18.46 11.55
CA ASN A 189 -8.76 -18.78 12.88
C ASN A 189 -8.71 -17.56 13.81
N GLU A 190 -9.34 -16.49 13.45
CA GLU A 190 -10.09 -15.81 14.48
C GLU A 190 -11.38 -16.62 14.66
N ASP A 191 -11.33 -17.66 15.49
CA ASP A 191 -12.48 -18.01 16.27
C ASP A 191 -13.03 -16.68 16.79
N LYS A 192 -14.04 -16.15 16.08
CA LYS A 192 -15.05 -15.26 16.59
C LYS A 192 -14.68 -14.65 17.94
N LEU A 193 -13.71 -13.76 17.95
CA LEU A 193 -13.81 -12.60 18.77
C LEU A 193 -14.87 -11.69 18.13
N GLU A 194 -16.04 -12.19 17.87
CA GLU A 194 -17.25 -11.49 18.21
C GLU A 194 -17.10 -11.26 19.72
N LEU A 195 -16.36 -10.20 20.06
CA LEU A 195 -16.49 -9.63 21.38
C LEU A 195 -18.00 -9.52 21.56
N PRO A 196 -18.60 -10.26 22.52
CA PRO A 196 -20.04 -10.21 22.70
C PRO A 196 -20.42 -8.74 22.63
N TRP A 197 -21.47 -8.40 21.89
CA TRP A 197 -21.87 -7.00 21.63
C TRP A 197 -21.83 -6.11 22.89
N TRP A 198 -22.03 -6.69 24.06
CA TRP A 198 -21.91 -6.01 25.36
C TRP A 198 -20.45 -5.66 25.74
N LYS A 199 -19.41 -6.40 25.26
CA LYS A 199 -18.00 -6.03 25.45
C LYS A 199 -17.58 -4.88 24.52
N VAL A 200 -18.15 -4.81 23.33
CA VAL A 200 -17.95 -3.68 22.40
C VAL A 200 -18.59 -2.42 23.02
N LEU A 201 -19.82 -2.54 23.54
CA LEU A 201 -20.48 -1.46 24.27
C LEU A 201 -19.71 -1.07 25.53
N TRP A 202 -19.22 -2.04 26.30
CA TRP A 202 -18.44 -1.79 27.52
C TRP A 202 -17.14 -1.03 27.24
N ASN A 203 -16.44 -1.34 26.17
CA ASN A 203 -15.24 -0.61 25.75
C ASN A 203 -15.57 0.81 25.27
N GLN A 204 -16.70 1.02 24.59
CA GLN A 204 -17.18 2.34 24.22
C GLN A 204 -17.60 3.16 25.48
N TRP A 205 -18.29 2.52 26.45
CA TRP A 205 -18.65 3.16 27.71
C TRP A 205 -17.42 3.51 28.56
N LYS A 206 -16.42 2.66 28.64
CA LYS A 206 -15.15 2.97 29.31
C LYS A 206 -14.45 4.18 28.70
N TRP A 207 -14.41 4.27 27.37
CA TRP A 207 -13.85 5.42 26.70
C TRP A 207 -14.65 6.70 26.98
N LEU A 208 -15.97 6.65 26.90
CA LEU A 208 -16.87 7.77 27.25
C LEU A 208 -16.69 8.22 28.71
N LEU A 209 -16.59 7.30 29.64
CA LEU A 209 -16.37 7.61 31.06
C LEU A 209 -15.00 8.25 31.30
N SER A 210 -13.93 7.80 30.58
CA SER A 210 -12.60 8.42 30.70
C SER A 210 -12.52 9.84 30.12
N VAL A 211 -13.40 10.16 29.15
CA VAL A 211 -13.52 11.51 28.58
C VAL A 211 -14.38 12.43 29.43
N LEU A 212 -15.43 11.90 30.07
CA LEU A 212 -16.38 12.68 30.86
C LEU A 212 -15.95 12.88 32.33
N PHE A 213 -15.12 11.98 32.86
CA PHE A 213 -14.62 12.02 34.24
C PHE A 213 -13.10 11.75 34.23
N PRO A 214 -12.29 12.73 33.82
CA PRO A 214 -10.83 12.62 33.97
C PRO A 214 -10.51 12.82 35.46
N PHE A 215 -10.17 11.74 36.17
CA PHE A 215 -9.52 11.78 37.47
C PHE A 215 -8.02 11.71 37.33
#